data_3fd70d74667d8d978ac0ecc1533cd895
#
_entry.id   3fd70d74667d8d978ac0ecc1533cd895
#
_cell.length_a   1.000
_cell.length_b   1.000
_cell.length_c   1.000
_cell.angle_alpha   90.00
_cell.angle_beta   90.00
_cell.angle_gamma   90.00
#
_symmetry.space_group_name_H-M   'P 1'
#
loop_
_entity.id
_entity.type
_entity.pdbx_description
1 polymer ?
#
loop_
_entity_poly.entity_id
_entity_poly.type
_entity_poly.pdbx_seq_one_letter_code
_entity_poly.pdbx_strand_id
1 'polypeptide(L)'
;MPLDIRSLPEDQISAVHDLVGKTLKTGWKVTEKVKAKPGSSGGAFSVCYLAEKDGVTGFLKAINVLTFLNDDDIDFTKAMAETLNTFNFEKEILEKCGSKNLSKVSKLLDAGSENITGYIINNVNYLIFEKADDDVRNHINFSNNIDLAWKLRSLHNIAVGIKQLHGIEISHQDLKPSNVFVFKKEVSKIGDLGRALSNAILGPHSNRNFAGDSRYAPPEVFHRYVLPDWKDKVFAIDCYLLGSMAAYYITGQSMTALIGKQINTSINILTLTFEEALPYWVVAFDNVMQNLEIDLGNFQDKDLFINNIRMLCYPDPRNRGHNKNINGNGNNFSMIRFVEAFNLMASKAEMRLK
;
A
#
# COMPACT_ATOMS: atom_id res chain seq x y z
N MET A 1 -20.77 23.90 -31.39
CA MET A 1 -20.74 23.59 -29.95
C MET A 1 -19.42 22.92 -29.67
N PRO A 2 -18.66 23.31 -28.66
CA PRO A 2 -17.50 22.54 -28.28
C PRO A 2 -17.96 21.11 -27.89
N LEU A 3 -17.20 20.11 -28.32
CA LEU A 3 -17.49 18.71 -28.02
C LEU A 3 -17.39 18.55 -26.49
N ASP A 4 -18.50 18.20 -25.84
CA ASP A 4 -18.45 17.86 -24.42
C ASP A 4 -17.82 16.46 -24.29
N ILE A 5 -16.52 16.46 -24.03
CA ILE A 5 -15.69 15.24 -23.89
C ILE A 5 -16.28 14.29 -22.83
N ARG A 6 -16.94 14.85 -21.79
CA ARG A 6 -17.53 14.06 -20.69
C ARG A 6 -18.76 13.25 -21.10
N SER A 7 -19.37 13.56 -22.26
CA SER A 7 -20.54 12.85 -22.78
C SER A 7 -20.20 11.61 -23.60
N LEU A 8 -18.94 11.40 -23.98
CA LEU A 8 -18.49 10.26 -24.78
C LEU A 8 -18.05 9.09 -23.87
N PRO A 9 -18.19 7.83 -24.33
CA PRO A 9 -17.60 6.68 -23.64
C PRO A 9 -16.08 6.79 -23.49
N GLU A 10 -15.54 6.40 -22.35
CA GLU A 10 -14.10 6.51 -22.04
C GLU A 10 -13.20 5.82 -23.07
N ASP A 11 -13.63 4.68 -23.61
CA ASP A 11 -12.92 3.90 -24.63
C ASP A 11 -12.89 4.57 -26.01
N GLN A 12 -13.72 5.59 -26.24
CA GLN A 12 -13.68 6.43 -27.45
C GLN A 12 -12.82 7.69 -27.23
N ILE A 13 -12.64 8.11 -26.01
CA ILE A 13 -11.87 9.32 -25.66
C ILE A 13 -10.38 9.00 -25.53
N SER A 14 -10.02 7.91 -24.84
CA SER A 14 -8.65 7.63 -24.43
C SER A 14 -8.11 6.32 -24.98
N ALA A 15 -6.97 6.43 -25.62
CA ALA A 15 -6.20 5.29 -26.15
C ALA A 15 -5.76 4.29 -25.05
N VAL A 16 -5.84 4.68 -23.78
CA VAL A 16 -5.50 3.80 -22.67
C VAL A 16 -6.31 2.51 -22.66
N HIS A 17 -7.48 2.49 -23.27
CA HIS A 17 -8.36 1.32 -23.35
C HIS A 17 -8.09 0.39 -24.55
N ASP A 18 -7.21 0.78 -25.50
CA ASP A 18 -6.96 0.08 -26.76
C ASP A 18 -5.49 -0.32 -26.94
N LEU A 19 -4.93 -1.03 -25.97
CA LEU A 19 -3.54 -1.50 -26.02
C LEU A 19 -3.41 -2.95 -26.49
N VAL A 20 -4.47 -3.77 -26.43
CA VAL A 20 -4.40 -5.21 -26.75
C VAL A 20 -3.96 -5.41 -28.20
N GLY A 21 -3.00 -6.33 -28.41
CA GLY A 21 -2.41 -6.66 -29.69
C GLY A 21 -1.30 -5.72 -30.17
N LYS A 22 -1.09 -4.57 -29.49
CA LYS A 22 -0.04 -3.62 -29.86
C LYS A 22 1.32 -4.05 -29.31
N THR A 23 2.38 -3.77 -30.06
CA THR A 23 3.76 -3.86 -29.61
C THR A 23 4.24 -2.46 -29.25
N LEU A 24 4.62 -2.27 -27.99
CA LEU A 24 5.07 -1.00 -27.46
C LEU A 24 6.49 -0.67 -27.95
N LYS A 25 6.90 0.62 -27.93
CA LYS A 25 8.25 1.05 -28.32
C LYS A 25 9.36 0.35 -27.52
N THR A 26 9.06 -0.06 -26.31
CA THR A 26 9.99 -0.82 -25.45
C THR A 26 10.07 -2.32 -25.81
N GLY A 27 9.34 -2.77 -26.82
CA GLY A 27 9.35 -4.15 -27.33
C GLY A 27 8.38 -5.10 -26.61
N TRP A 28 7.60 -4.64 -25.66
CA TRP A 28 6.56 -5.45 -25.01
C TRP A 28 5.32 -5.55 -25.90
N LYS A 29 4.80 -6.76 -26.09
CA LYS A 29 3.54 -7.01 -26.79
C LYS A 29 2.42 -7.14 -25.77
N VAL A 30 1.41 -6.28 -25.85
CA VAL A 30 0.23 -6.33 -24.98
C VAL A 30 -0.68 -7.46 -25.43
N THR A 31 -0.97 -8.41 -24.54
CA THR A 31 -1.69 -9.65 -24.87
C THR A 31 -3.13 -9.66 -24.42
N GLU A 32 -3.40 -9.12 -23.21
CA GLU A 32 -4.72 -9.22 -22.59
C GLU A 32 -5.02 -7.99 -21.72
N LYS A 33 -6.27 -7.53 -21.73
CA LYS A 33 -6.77 -6.52 -20.78
C LYS A 33 -7.23 -7.21 -19.49
N VAL A 34 -6.64 -6.83 -18.36
CA VAL A 34 -6.98 -7.39 -17.06
C VAL A 34 -8.29 -6.77 -16.57
N LYS A 35 -9.28 -7.60 -16.29
CA LYS A 35 -10.54 -7.14 -15.70
C LYS A 35 -10.34 -6.71 -14.24
N ALA A 36 -10.84 -5.53 -13.88
CA ALA A 36 -10.83 -5.08 -12.50
C ALA A 36 -11.64 -6.07 -11.64
N LYS A 37 -11.01 -6.59 -10.58
CA LYS A 37 -11.73 -7.42 -9.60
C LYS A 37 -12.60 -6.52 -8.72
N PRO A 38 -13.80 -6.96 -8.30
CA PRO A 38 -14.64 -6.18 -7.39
C PRO A 38 -13.86 -5.73 -6.15
N GLY A 39 -13.90 -4.45 -5.82
CA GLY A 39 -13.18 -3.87 -4.68
C GLY A 39 -11.67 -3.63 -4.90
N SER A 40 -11.12 -3.84 -6.11
CA SER A 40 -9.74 -3.45 -6.39
C SER A 40 -9.60 -1.92 -6.46
N SER A 41 -8.65 -1.37 -5.73
CA SER A 41 -8.35 0.08 -5.73
C SER A 41 -7.58 0.53 -6.98
N GLY A 42 -6.93 -0.39 -7.69
CA GLY A 42 -6.09 -0.10 -8.86
C GLY A 42 -6.86 0.29 -10.13
N GLY A 43 -8.15 -0.07 -10.24
CA GLY A 43 -8.96 0.17 -11.44
C GLY A 43 -9.45 1.61 -11.63
N ALA A 44 -9.37 2.47 -10.60
CA ALA A 44 -9.83 3.85 -10.71
C ALA A 44 -8.83 4.76 -11.45
N PHE A 45 -7.53 4.56 -11.27
CA PHE A 45 -6.48 5.44 -11.80
C PHE A 45 -5.69 4.84 -12.98
N SER A 46 -5.97 3.61 -13.36
CA SER A 46 -5.22 2.92 -14.40
C SER A 46 -6.04 1.83 -15.08
N VAL A 47 -5.70 1.56 -16.33
CA VAL A 47 -6.16 0.38 -17.06
C VAL A 47 -5.02 -0.63 -17.09
N CYS A 48 -5.30 -1.88 -16.68
CA CYS A 48 -4.28 -2.90 -16.51
C CYS A 48 -4.32 -3.93 -17.64
N TYR A 49 -3.13 -4.43 -17.99
CA TYR A 49 -2.94 -5.41 -19.06
C TYR A 49 -1.88 -6.44 -18.66
N LEU A 50 -1.87 -7.57 -19.37
CA LEU A 50 -0.70 -8.44 -19.47
C LEU A 50 0.08 -8.07 -20.73
N ALA A 51 1.40 -8.11 -20.63
CA ALA A 51 2.29 -7.89 -21.75
C ALA A 51 3.44 -8.90 -21.72
N GLU A 52 3.98 -9.25 -22.89
CA GLU A 52 5.03 -10.25 -23.02
C GLU A 52 6.21 -9.68 -23.80
N LYS A 53 7.42 -10.04 -23.35
CA LYS A 53 8.69 -9.73 -24.02
C LYS A 53 9.72 -10.80 -23.65
N ASP A 54 10.39 -11.38 -24.67
CA ASP A 54 11.47 -12.36 -24.52
C ASP A 54 11.11 -13.55 -23.58
N GLY A 55 9.85 -14.03 -23.66
CA GLY A 55 9.35 -15.13 -22.83
C GLY A 55 8.97 -14.74 -21.40
N VAL A 56 9.07 -13.45 -21.03
CA VAL A 56 8.67 -12.92 -19.74
C VAL A 56 7.29 -12.30 -19.84
N THR A 57 6.36 -12.68 -18.95
CA THR A 57 5.07 -12.02 -18.82
C THR A 57 5.17 -10.91 -17.75
N GLY A 58 4.79 -9.69 -18.11
CA GLY A 58 4.71 -8.53 -17.21
C GLY A 58 3.25 -8.11 -16.97
N PHE A 59 3.03 -7.42 -15.86
CA PHE A 59 1.79 -6.72 -15.52
C PHE A 59 1.95 -5.24 -15.89
N LEU A 60 1.20 -4.78 -16.88
CA LEU A 60 1.25 -3.42 -17.38
C LEU A 60 0.14 -2.58 -16.73
N LYS A 61 0.53 -1.46 -16.10
CA LYS A 61 -0.34 -0.43 -15.51
C LYS A 61 -0.27 0.81 -16.40
N ALA A 62 -1.32 1.04 -17.21
CA ALA A 62 -1.46 2.23 -18.07
C ALA A 62 -2.26 3.29 -17.32
N ILE A 63 -1.70 4.50 -17.19
CA ILE A 63 -2.30 5.58 -16.39
C ILE A 63 -3.50 6.19 -17.14
N ASN A 64 -4.66 6.25 -16.48
CA ASN A 64 -5.89 6.81 -17.04
C ASN A 64 -6.07 8.28 -16.66
N VAL A 65 -5.88 9.18 -17.63
CA VAL A 65 -6.06 10.63 -17.44
C VAL A 65 -7.50 10.99 -17.05
N LEU A 66 -8.49 10.25 -17.58
CA LEU A 66 -9.90 10.57 -17.37
C LEU A 66 -10.31 10.54 -15.89
N THR A 67 -9.61 9.76 -15.07
CA THR A 67 -9.85 9.72 -13.64
C THR A 67 -9.66 11.08 -12.96
N PHE A 68 -8.75 11.90 -13.47
CA PHE A 68 -8.47 13.23 -12.95
C PHE A 68 -9.46 14.29 -13.47
N LEU A 69 -10.24 13.99 -14.51
CA LEU A 69 -11.29 14.86 -15.06
C LEU A 69 -12.63 14.73 -14.33
N ASN A 70 -12.78 13.77 -13.43
CA ASN A 70 -14.01 13.58 -12.65
C ASN A 70 -14.16 14.58 -11.49
N ASP A 71 -13.14 15.41 -11.26
CA ASP A 71 -13.21 16.55 -10.33
C ASP A 71 -13.66 17.79 -11.13
N ASP A 72 -14.79 18.38 -10.76
CA ASP A 72 -15.43 19.48 -11.51
C ASP A 72 -14.55 20.73 -11.61
N ASP A 73 -13.57 20.89 -10.72
CA ASP A 73 -12.65 22.02 -10.66
C ASP A 73 -11.36 21.83 -11.50
N ILE A 74 -11.18 20.67 -12.13
CA ILE A 74 -9.95 20.35 -12.88
C ILE A 74 -10.20 20.43 -14.38
N ASP A 75 -9.49 21.34 -15.07
CA ASP A 75 -9.46 21.38 -16.52
C ASP A 75 -8.58 20.28 -17.13
N PHE A 76 -8.73 20.05 -18.42
CA PHE A 76 -7.99 19.01 -19.15
C PHE A 76 -6.47 19.15 -19.04
N THR A 77 -5.95 20.39 -19.13
CA THR A 77 -4.50 20.66 -19.07
C THR A 77 -3.94 20.29 -17.70
N LYS A 78 -4.67 20.64 -16.64
CA LYS A 78 -4.30 20.32 -15.27
C LYS A 78 -4.36 18.83 -15.01
N ALA A 79 -5.41 18.11 -15.50
CA ALA A 79 -5.51 16.66 -15.41
C ALA A 79 -4.34 15.94 -16.11
N MET A 80 -3.94 16.40 -17.29
CA MET A 80 -2.77 15.88 -18.00
C MET A 80 -1.47 16.09 -17.22
N ALA A 81 -1.28 17.28 -16.66
CA ALA A 81 -0.10 17.60 -15.86
C ALA A 81 -0.03 16.75 -14.58
N GLU A 82 -1.14 16.57 -13.87
CA GLU A 82 -1.22 15.73 -12.67
C GLU A 82 -0.97 14.24 -12.99
N THR A 83 -1.51 13.76 -14.12
CA THR A 83 -1.25 12.39 -14.60
C THR A 83 0.23 12.16 -14.88
N LEU A 84 0.87 13.10 -15.58
CA LEU A 84 2.30 13.00 -15.91
C LEU A 84 3.17 13.10 -14.65
N ASN A 85 2.83 13.97 -13.71
CA ASN A 85 3.52 14.09 -12.45
C ASN A 85 3.42 12.79 -11.63
N THR A 86 2.23 12.20 -11.54
CA THR A 86 1.99 10.91 -10.85
C THR A 86 2.81 9.79 -11.50
N PHE A 87 2.81 9.69 -12.83
CA PHE A 87 3.59 8.70 -13.56
C PHE A 87 5.09 8.86 -13.32
N ASN A 88 5.63 10.07 -13.48
CA ASN A 88 7.07 10.34 -13.33
C ASN A 88 7.53 10.06 -11.91
N PHE A 89 6.74 10.47 -10.91
CA PHE A 89 7.03 10.20 -9.50
C PHE A 89 7.08 8.70 -9.20
N GLU A 90 6.02 7.94 -9.56
CA GLU A 90 5.97 6.49 -9.29
C GLU A 90 7.13 5.76 -10.01
N LYS A 91 7.42 6.15 -11.26
CA LYS A 91 8.56 5.62 -12.03
C LYS A 91 9.89 5.88 -11.30
N GLU A 92 10.17 7.12 -10.89
CA GLU A 92 11.43 7.49 -10.24
C GLU A 92 11.63 6.76 -8.91
N ILE A 93 10.58 6.65 -8.09
CA ILE A 93 10.57 5.87 -6.85
C ILE A 93 10.91 4.39 -7.13
N LEU A 94 10.28 3.78 -8.13
CA LEU A 94 10.50 2.38 -8.48
C LEU A 94 11.90 2.14 -9.07
N GLU A 95 12.41 3.05 -9.90
CA GLU A 95 13.79 3.00 -10.41
C GLU A 95 14.81 3.09 -9.27
N LYS A 96 14.58 3.96 -8.27
CA LYS A 96 15.39 4.03 -7.05
C LYS A 96 15.35 2.70 -6.27
N CYS A 97 14.18 2.09 -6.11
CA CYS A 97 14.04 0.77 -5.50
C CYS A 97 14.83 -0.30 -6.27
N GLY A 98 14.73 -0.30 -7.60
CA GLY A 98 15.45 -1.21 -8.49
C GLY A 98 16.97 -1.06 -8.40
N SER A 99 17.49 0.19 -8.40
CA SER A 99 18.93 0.48 -8.28
C SER A 99 19.53 0.00 -6.95
N LYS A 100 18.71 -0.14 -5.90
CA LYS A 100 19.10 -0.66 -4.58
C LYS A 100 18.77 -2.14 -4.39
N ASN A 101 18.26 -2.81 -5.43
CA ASN A 101 17.87 -4.24 -5.39
C ASN A 101 16.94 -4.60 -4.23
N LEU A 102 15.87 -3.81 -4.01
CA LEU A 102 14.94 -4.07 -2.92
C LEU A 102 14.12 -5.33 -3.20
N SER A 103 14.44 -6.43 -2.53
CA SER A 103 13.91 -7.77 -2.85
C SER A 103 12.45 -7.99 -2.45
N LYS A 104 11.91 -7.17 -1.53
CA LYS A 104 10.53 -7.27 -1.03
C LYS A 104 9.65 -6.11 -1.48
N VAL A 105 10.09 -5.37 -2.48
CA VAL A 105 9.31 -4.39 -3.25
C VAL A 105 9.05 -4.97 -4.64
N SER A 106 7.84 -4.80 -5.17
CA SER A 106 7.48 -5.26 -6.53
C SER A 106 8.37 -4.58 -7.56
N LYS A 107 8.96 -5.38 -8.45
CA LYS A 107 9.99 -4.93 -9.38
C LYS A 107 9.35 -4.26 -10.60
N LEU A 108 9.80 -3.06 -10.93
CA LEU A 108 9.57 -2.43 -12.24
C LEU A 108 10.46 -3.14 -13.27
N LEU A 109 9.85 -3.66 -14.33
CA LEU A 109 10.56 -4.29 -15.45
C LEU A 109 10.86 -3.28 -16.55
N ASP A 110 9.90 -2.38 -16.82
CA ASP A 110 10.01 -1.36 -17.86
C ASP A 110 9.02 -0.23 -17.64
N ALA A 111 9.23 0.91 -18.29
CA ALA A 111 8.32 2.05 -18.29
C ALA A 111 8.42 2.81 -19.61
N GLY A 112 7.32 3.38 -20.07
CA GLY A 112 7.33 4.10 -21.33
C GLY A 112 6.09 4.92 -21.58
N SER A 113 6.04 5.47 -22.79
CA SER A 113 4.92 6.24 -23.32
C SER A 113 4.68 5.90 -24.77
N GLU A 114 3.42 5.64 -25.11
CA GLU A 114 2.96 5.38 -26.48
C GLU A 114 2.06 6.51 -26.99
N ASN A 115 2.14 6.75 -28.30
CA ASN A 115 1.21 7.62 -28.98
C ASN A 115 0.34 6.78 -29.93
N ILE A 116 -0.96 6.69 -29.64
CA ILE A 116 -1.91 5.89 -30.41
C ILE A 116 -2.91 6.84 -31.06
N THR A 117 -2.83 6.97 -32.35
CA THR A 117 -3.70 7.88 -33.13
C THR A 117 -5.16 7.42 -33.15
N GLY A 118 -6.08 8.36 -33.34
CA GLY A 118 -7.52 8.08 -33.41
C GLY A 118 -8.30 8.39 -32.13
N TYR A 119 -7.63 8.85 -31.09
CA TYR A 119 -8.22 9.22 -29.80
C TYR A 119 -8.00 10.70 -29.48
N ILE A 120 -8.86 11.29 -28.66
CA ILE A 120 -8.67 12.65 -28.13
C ILE A 120 -7.44 12.65 -27.21
N ILE A 121 -7.35 11.63 -26.32
CA ILE A 121 -6.19 11.38 -25.46
C ILE A 121 -5.40 10.24 -26.10
N ASN A 122 -4.42 10.57 -26.92
CA ASN A 122 -3.63 9.64 -27.71
C ASN A 122 -2.34 9.19 -27.01
N ASN A 123 -1.88 9.90 -25.98
CA ASN A 123 -0.65 9.56 -25.25
C ASN A 123 -0.97 8.68 -24.05
N VAL A 124 -0.32 7.52 -23.96
CA VAL A 124 -0.50 6.53 -22.88
C VAL A 124 0.81 6.30 -22.18
N ASN A 125 0.92 6.77 -20.94
CA ASN A 125 2.04 6.47 -20.05
C ASN A 125 1.80 5.15 -19.32
N TYR A 126 2.81 4.28 -19.25
CA TYR A 126 2.68 2.96 -18.64
C TYR A 126 3.91 2.53 -17.83
N LEU A 127 3.65 1.72 -16.82
CA LEU A 127 4.64 1.00 -16.02
C LEU A 127 4.42 -0.50 -16.22
N ILE A 128 5.48 -1.29 -16.36
CA ILE A 128 5.42 -2.75 -16.47
C ILE A 128 6.13 -3.37 -15.29
N PHE A 129 5.41 -4.17 -14.52
CA PHE A 129 5.88 -4.83 -13.32
C PHE A 129 6.08 -6.33 -13.53
N GLU A 130 6.85 -6.97 -12.67
CA GLU A 130 6.82 -8.43 -12.53
C GLU A 130 5.39 -8.89 -12.23
N LYS A 131 4.94 -9.96 -12.92
CA LYS A 131 3.59 -10.46 -12.76
C LYS A 131 3.46 -11.24 -11.44
N ALA A 132 2.61 -10.76 -10.54
CA ALA A 132 2.18 -11.51 -9.36
C ALA A 132 1.08 -12.53 -9.69
N ASP A 133 0.92 -13.54 -8.84
CA ASP A 133 -0.20 -14.49 -8.95
C ASP A 133 -1.50 -13.85 -8.47
N ASP A 134 -1.45 -13.11 -7.36
CA ASP A 134 -2.58 -12.36 -6.79
C ASP A 134 -2.11 -11.28 -5.80
N ASP A 135 -3.05 -10.54 -5.23
CA ASP A 135 -2.83 -9.73 -4.02
C ASP A 135 -3.23 -10.51 -2.75
N VAL A 136 -2.72 -10.08 -1.60
CA VAL A 136 -2.98 -10.74 -0.31
C VAL A 136 -4.46 -10.75 0.07
N ARG A 137 -5.22 -9.70 -0.28
CA ARG A 137 -6.65 -9.64 0.01
C ARG A 137 -7.41 -10.77 -0.67
N ASN A 138 -7.16 -10.97 -1.97
CA ASN A 138 -7.77 -12.03 -2.75
C ASN A 138 -7.25 -13.40 -2.32
N HIS A 139 -5.93 -13.51 -2.09
CA HIS A 139 -5.31 -14.76 -1.67
C HIS A 139 -5.90 -15.28 -0.35
N ILE A 140 -6.17 -14.40 0.62
CA ILE A 140 -6.79 -14.78 1.90
C ILE A 140 -8.28 -15.08 1.72
N ASN A 141 -9.03 -14.28 0.96
CA ASN A 141 -10.48 -14.43 0.82
C ASN A 141 -10.89 -15.67 0.02
N PHE A 142 -10.06 -16.10 -0.94
CA PHE A 142 -10.37 -17.25 -1.81
C PHE A 142 -9.70 -18.57 -1.41
N SER A 143 -8.82 -18.55 -0.39
CA SER A 143 -8.18 -19.75 0.12
C SER A 143 -8.74 -20.12 1.49
N ASN A 144 -9.58 -21.15 1.54
CA ASN A 144 -10.20 -21.61 2.79
C ASN A 144 -9.20 -22.18 3.83
N ASN A 145 -7.90 -22.35 3.49
CA ASN A 145 -6.89 -23.00 4.33
C ASN A 145 -5.51 -22.35 4.23
N ILE A 146 -5.42 -21.00 4.37
CA ILE A 146 -4.11 -20.38 4.54
C ILE A 146 -3.65 -20.63 5.97
N ASP A 147 -2.57 -21.39 6.11
CA ASP A 147 -2.00 -21.68 7.41
C ASP A 147 -1.34 -20.46 8.04
N LEU A 148 -1.19 -20.52 9.35
CA LEU A 148 -0.56 -19.46 10.13
C LEU A 148 0.92 -19.23 9.74
N ALA A 149 1.63 -20.28 9.32
CA ALA A 149 3.02 -20.18 8.91
C ALA A 149 3.17 -19.30 7.67
N TRP A 150 2.30 -19.45 6.66
CA TRP A 150 2.28 -18.58 5.51
C TRP A 150 1.96 -17.12 5.90
N LYS A 151 0.95 -16.90 6.76
CA LYS A 151 0.59 -15.56 7.24
C LYS A 151 1.78 -14.86 7.92
N LEU A 152 2.48 -15.54 8.79
CA LEU A 152 3.65 -15.04 9.50
C LEU A 152 4.82 -14.80 8.54
N ARG A 153 5.06 -15.67 7.57
CA ARG A 153 6.08 -15.50 6.54
C ARG A 153 5.78 -14.31 5.64
N SER A 154 4.52 -14.11 5.29
CA SER A 154 4.08 -12.94 4.56
C SER A 154 4.30 -11.65 5.34
N LEU A 155 3.94 -11.60 6.63
CA LEU A 155 4.22 -10.44 7.51
C LEU A 155 5.72 -10.15 7.63
N HIS A 156 6.56 -11.19 7.75
CA HIS A 156 8.01 -11.00 7.69
C HIS A 156 8.45 -10.35 6.39
N ASN A 157 7.96 -10.83 5.24
CA ASN A 157 8.30 -10.27 3.94
C ASN A 157 7.87 -8.79 3.81
N ILE A 158 6.68 -8.44 4.30
CA ILE A 158 6.16 -7.06 4.32
C ILE A 158 7.06 -6.19 5.21
N ALA A 159 7.39 -6.64 6.42
CA ALA A 159 8.27 -5.91 7.34
C ALA A 159 9.67 -5.67 6.72
N VAL A 160 10.21 -6.66 5.99
CA VAL A 160 11.46 -6.50 5.22
C VAL A 160 11.29 -5.45 4.14
N GLY A 161 10.17 -5.46 3.40
CA GLY A 161 9.88 -4.47 2.36
C GLY A 161 9.84 -3.04 2.92
N ILE A 162 9.13 -2.81 4.03
CA ILE A 162 9.10 -1.51 4.72
C ILE A 162 10.49 -1.11 5.22
N LYS A 163 11.23 -2.05 5.84
CA LYS A 163 12.63 -1.80 6.24
C LYS A 163 13.50 -1.36 5.07
N GLN A 164 13.34 -2.00 3.91
CA GLN A 164 14.10 -1.67 2.70
C GLN A 164 13.76 -0.27 2.19
N LEU A 165 12.47 0.12 2.15
CA LEU A 165 12.04 1.47 1.77
C LEU A 165 12.57 2.53 2.74
N HIS A 166 12.42 2.31 4.07
CA HIS A 166 12.94 3.22 5.08
C HIS A 166 14.47 3.42 4.96
N GLY A 167 15.21 2.36 4.58
CA GLY A 167 16.66 2.42 4.36
C GLY A 167 17.10 3.34 3.21
N ILE A 168 16.18 3.70 2.31
CA ILE A 168 16.41 4.64 1.21
C ILE A 168 15.56 5.93 1.34
N GLU A 169 15.06 6.20 2.54
CA GLU A 169 14.26 7.37 2.91
C GLU A 169 12.96 7.51 2.09
N ILE A 170 12.27 6.39 1.90
CA ILE A 170 10.94 6.30 1.31
C ILE A 170 9.99 5.68 2.34
N SER A 171 8.82 6.28 2.53
CA SER A 171 7.68 5.72 3.26
C SER A 171 6.61 5.26 2.29
N HIS A 172 5.99 4.12 2.55
CA HIS A 172 4.97 3.53 1.68
C HIS A 172 3.64 4.30 1.72
N GLN A 173 3.21 4.68 2.91
CA GLN A 173 1.98 5.45 3.20
C GLN A 173 0.65 4.75 2.90
N ASP A 174 0.57 3.82 1.96
CA ASP A 174 -0.67 3.15 1.53
C ASP A 174 -0.56 1.61 1.62
N LEU A 175 0.15 1.11 2.66
CA LEU A 175 0.23 -0.33 2.89
C LEU A 175 -1.13 -0.88 3.32
N LYS A 176 -1.67 -1.79 2.50
CA LYS A 176 -2.95 -2.48 2.72
C LYS A 176 -2.96 -3.81 1.96
N PRO A 177 -3.89 -4.73 2.24
CA PRO A 177 -3.88 -6.07 1.64
C PRO A 177 -3.86 -6.11 0.12
N SER A 178 -4.49 -5.13 -0.56
CA SER A 178 -4.48 -5.02 -2.02
C SER A 178 -3.16 -4.52 -2.61
N ASN A 179 -2.27 -3.94 -1.79
CA ASN A 179 -0.97 -3.42 -2.20
C ASN A 179 0.18 -4.35 -1.78
N VAL A 180 -0.14 -5.56 -1.35
CA VAL A 180 0.81 -6.64 -1.10
C VAL A 180 0.55 -7.76 -2.09
N PHE A 181 1.52 -8.03 -2.95
CA PHE A 181 1.41 -9.00 -4.05
C PHE A 181 2.06 -10.32 -3.68
N VAL A 182 1.45 -11.42 -4.11
CA VAL A 182 1.89 -12.80 -3.87
C VAL A 182 2.52 -13.36 -5.14
N PHE A 183 3.73 -13.89 -5.01
CA PHE A 183 4.50 -14.49 -6.10
C PHE A 183 4.76 -15.97 -5.79
N LYS A 184 4.53 -16.85 -6.78
CA LYS A 184 4.71 -18.31 -6.67
C LYS A 184 4.00 -18.91 -5.44
N LYS A 185 2.88 -18.28 -5.05
CA LYS A 185 2.06 -18.60 -3.87
C LYS A 185 2.80 -18.55 -2.51
N GLU A 186 4.05 -18.09 -2.47
CA GLU A 186 4.92 -18.16 -1.29
C GLU A 186 5.48 -16.80 -0.85
N VAL A 187 5.91 -15.98 -1.80
CA VAL A 187 6.64 -14.75 -1.51
C VAL A 187 5.72 -13.56 -1.61
N SER A 188 5.60 -12.79 -0.52
CA SER A 188 4.89 -11.52 -0.55
C SER A 188 5.87 -10.37 -0.81
N LYS A 189 5.46 -9.41 -1.65
CA LYS A 189 6.16 -8.14 -1.87
C LYS A 189 5.17 -6.98 -1.79
N ILE A 190 5.62 -5.86 -1.24
CA ILE A 190 4.85 -4.62 -1.22
C ILE A 190 4.97 -3.91 -2.57
N GLY A 191 3.94 -3.18 -2.98
CA GLY A 191 3.94 -2.43 -4.23
C GLY A 191 2.86 -1.35 -4.25
N ASP A 192 2.63 -0.78 -5.42
CA ASP A 192 1.79 0.42 -5.61
C ASP A 192 2.34 1.63 -4.81
N LEU A 193 3.52 2.13 -5.26
CA LEU A 193 4.23 3.23 -4.62
C LEU A 193 3.79 4.61 -5.11
N GLY A 194 2.69 4.72 -5.85
CA GLY A 194 2.16 6.00 -6.34
C GLY A 194 1.77 6.98 -5.22
N ARG A 195 1.57 6.49 -4.00
CA ARG A 195 1.28 7.30 -2.80
C ARG A 195 2.44 7.38 -1.81
N ALA A 196 3.60 6.87 -2.16
CA ALA A 196 4.78 6.94 -1.30
C ALA A 196 5.19 8.39 -1.01
N LEU A 197 5.89 8.60 0.09
CA LEU A 197 6.53 9.87 0.40
C LEU A 197 8.04 9.70 0.47
N SER A 198 8.76 10.64 -0.13
CA SER A 198 10.21 10.71 -0.08
C SER A 198 10.67 12.14 0.20
N ASN A 199 11.73 12.27 0.98
CA ASN A 199 12.31 13.59 1.25
C ASN A 199 13.12 14.11 0.05
N ALA A 200 13.64 13.21 -0.79
CA ALA A 200 14.49 13.53 -1.93
C ALA A 200 13.72 13.64 -3.25
N ILE A 201 12.63 12.89 -3.41
CA ILE A 201 11.82 12.84 -4.64
C ILE A 201 10.45 13.43 -4.34
N LEU A 202 10.19 14.61 -4.92
CA LEU A 202 8.91 15.29 -4.70
C LEU A 202 7.85 14.76 -5.67
N GLY A 203 6.70 14.40 -5.14
CA GLY A 203 5.57 13.86 -5.89
C GLY A 203 4.24 14.57 -5.57
N PRO A 204 3.14 14.10 -6.16
CA PRO A 204 1.83 14.75 -6.05
C PRO A 204 1.28 14.81 -4.62
N HIS A 205 1.83 14.00 -3.72
CA HIS A 205 1.40 13.91 -2.32
C HIS A 205 2.41 14.48 -1.31
N SER A 206 3.53 15.05 -1.75
CA SER A 206 4.64 15.48 -0.87
C SER A 206 4.24 16.49 0.22
N ASN A 207 3.22 17.31 -0.05
CA ASN A 207 2.70 18.29 0.90
C ASN A 207 1.61 17.74 1.84
N ARG A 208 1.28 16.44 1.73
CA ARG A 208 0.27 15.81 2.60
C ARG A 208 0.90 15.25 3.87
N ASN A 209 0.15 15.27 4.96
CA ASN A 209 0.54 14.59 6.18
C ASN A 209 0.35 13.08 6.09
N PHE A 210 -0.61 12.67 5.27
CA PHE A 210 -0.92 11.27 4.95
C PHE A 210 -1.40 11.19 3.49
N ALA A 211 -0.85 10.26 2.74
CA ALA A 211 -1.20 10.07 1.33
C ALA A 211 -2.07 8.83 1.07
N GLY A 212 -2.18 7.94 2.06
CA GLY A 212 -2.83 6.65 1.94
C GLY A 212 -4.36 6.66 1.99
N ASP A 213 -4.93 5.48 2.10
CA ASP A 213 -6.37 5.24 2.24
C ASP A 213 -6.81 5.51 3.68
N SER A 214 -7.76 6.45 3.88
CA SER A 214 -8.25 6.84 5.21
C SER A 214 -8.83 5.68 6.03
N ARG A 215 -9.31 4.62 5.38
CA ARG A 215 -9.80 3.40 6.04
C ARG A 215 -8.72 2.61 6.77
N TYR A 216 -7.46 2.92 6.50
CA TYR A 216 -6.27 2.33 7.14
C TYR A 216 -5.47 3.36 7.95
N ALA A 217 -5.88 4.63 7.93
CA ALA A 217 -5.17 5.73 8.57
C ALA A 217 -5.05 5.54 10.10
N PRO A 218 -3.90 5.86 10.69
CA PRO A 218 -3.76 5.87 12.15
C PRO A 218 -4.53 7.04 12.81
N PRO A 219 -4.82 6.97 14.11
CA PRO A 219 -5.63 7.95 14.84
C PRO A 219 -5.20 9.41 14.68
N GLU A 220 -3.90 9.69 14.71
CA GLU A 220 -3.36 11.05 14.60
C GLU A 220 -3.73 11.74 13.29
N VAL A 221 -3.94 10.97 12.22
CA VAL A 221 -4.29 11.52 10.89
C VAL A 221 -5.67 12.15 10.91
N PHE A 222 -6.63 11.57 11.62
CA PHE A 222 -8.00 12.12 11.75
C PHE A 222 -8.04 13.48 12.46
N HIS A 223 -7.06 13.74 13.31
CA HIS A 223 -6.92 14.99 14.07
C HIS A 223 -5.88 15.94 13.46
N ARG A 224 -5.33 15.62 12.28
CA ARG A 224 -4.25 16.39 11.62
C ARG A 224 -3.02 16.60 12.50
N TYR A 225 -2.81 15.72 13.48
CA TYR A 225 -1.62 15.76 14.33
C TYR A 225 -0.43 15.17 13.58
N VAL A 226 0.72 15.82 13.66
CA VAL A 226 1.96 15.41 12.98
C VAL A 226 3.15 15.51 13.91
N LEU A 227 4.05 14.53 13.81
CA LEU A 227 5.37 14.63 14.46
C LEU A 227 6.24 15.66 13.73
N PRO A 228 7.09 16.41 14.45
CA PRO A 228 7.89 17.49 13.87
C PRO A 228 8.92 17.02 12.85
N ASP A 229 9.61 15.91 13.12
CA ASP A 229 10.59 15.35 12.20
C ASP A 229 9.92 14.62 11.03
N TRP A 230 10.45 14.81 9.82
CA TRP A 230 9.85 14.21 8.62
C TRP A 230 9.87 12.68 8.66
N LYS A 231 11.02 12.08 9.06
CA LYS A 231 11.14 10.60 9.13
C LYS A 231 10.21 10.04 10.18
N ASP A 232 10.15 10.68 11.35
CA ASP A 232 9.28 10.25 12.43
C ASP A 232 7.81 10.30 12.01
N LYS A 233 7.39 11.40 11.37
CA LYS A 233 6.04 11.56 10.84
C LYS A 233 5.65 10.42 9.90
N VAL A 234 6.46 10.14 8.89
CA VAL A 234 6.08 9.20 7.83
C VAL A 234 6.33 7.74 8.22
N PHE A 235 7.37 7.46 8.99
CA PHE A 235 7.70 6.09 9.41
C PHE A 235 6.80 5.59 10.55
N ALA A 236 6.30 6.49 11.42
CA ALA A 236 5.26 6.15 12.40
C ALA A 236 3.99 5.63 11.73
N ILE A 237 3.62 6.22 10.58
CA ILE A 237 2.47 5.77 9.79
C ILE A 237 2.72 4.37 9.23
N ASP A 238 3.87 4.11 8.62
CA ASP A 238 4.21 2.77 8.10
C ASP A 238 4.28 1.69 9.19
N CYS A 239 4.71 2.06 10.42
CA CYS A 239 4.59 1.17 11.58
C CYS A 239 3.15 0.76 11.83
N TYR A 240 2.25 1.73 11.91
CA TYR A 240 0.82 1.48 12.14
C TYR A 240 0.22 0.60 11.03
N LEU A 241 0.54 0.91 9.79
CA LEU A 241 0.05 0.14 8.63
C LEU A 241 0.55 -1.31 8.66
N LEU A 242 1.81 -1.56 9.05
CA LEU A 242 2.33 -2.92 9.23
C LEU A 242 1.59 -3.68 10.34
N GLY A 243 1.35 -3.05 11.49
CA GLY A 243 0.56 -3.65 12.56
C GLY A 243 -0.90 -3.89 12.16
N SER A 244 -1.48 -2.98 11.37
CA SER A 244 -2.81 -3.13 10.79
C SER A 244 -2.88 -4.32 9.82
N MET A 245 -1.81 -4.60 9.06
CA MET A 245 -1.71 -5.83 8.25
C MET A 245 -1.70 -7.09 9.11
N ALA A 246 -0.99 -7.07 10.26
CA ALA A 246 -0.99 -8.20 11.20
C ALA A 246 -2.39 -8.45 11.77
N ALA A 247 -3.12 -7.42 12.17
CA ALA A 247 -4.52 -7.52 12.60
C ALA A 247 -5.43 -8.04 11.48
N TYR A 248 -5.24 -7.55 10.25
CA TYR A 248 -6.01 -8.02 9.08
C TYR A 248 -5.84 -9.51 8.81
N TYR A 249 -4.64 -10.06 8.96
CA TYR A 249 -4.40 -11.49 8.74
C TYR A 249 -5.14 -12.41 9.73
N ILE A 250 -5.52 -11.88 10.89
CA ILE A 250 -6.28 -12.63 11.90
C ILE A 250 -7.78 -12.41 11.72
N THR A 251 -8.21 -11.14 11.53
CA THR A 251 -9.62 -10.75 11.63
C THR A 251 -10.28 -10.43 10.29
N GLY A 252 -9.51 -10.27 9.21
CA GLY A 252 -10.00 -9.75 7.93
C GLY A 252 -10.31 -8.24 7.93
N GLN A 253 -9.95 -7.51 9.00
CA GLN A 253 -10.25 -6.09 9.16
C GLN A 253 -8.97 -5.28 9.48
N SER A 254 -8.93 -4.00 9.03
CA SER A 254 -7.86 -3.09 9.41
C SER A 254 -7.93 -2.73 10.89
N MET A 255 -6.79 -2.40 11.51
CA MET A 255 -6.76 -1.92 12.90
C MET A 255 -7.65 -0.69 13.09
N THR A 256 -7.66 0.22 12.12
CA THR A 256 -8.51 1.42 12.12
C THR A 256 -10.00 1.07 12.18
N ALA A 257 -10.44 0.08 11.40
CA ALA A 257 -11.82 -0.39 11.43
C ALA A 257 -12.17 -1.09 12.76
N LEU A 258 -11.23 -1.88 13.31
CA LEU A 258 -11.41 -2.55 14.60
C LEU A 258 -11.55 -1.51 15.74
N ILE A 259 -10.66 -0.52 15.80
CA ILE A 259 -10.71 0.54 16.81
C ILE A 259 -12.00 1.36 16.66
N GLY A 260 -12.37 1.73 15.43
CA GLY A 260 -13.58 2.50 15.15
C GLY A 260 -14.86 1.84 15.71
N LYS A 261 -14.92 0.51 15.74
CA LYS A 261 -16.05 -0.24 16.32
C LYS A 261 -16.09 -0.19 17.87
N GLN A 262 -14.97 0.11 18.50
CA GLN A 262 -14.85 0.18 19.97
C GLN A 262 -15.04 1.60 20.51
N ILE A 263 -15.10 2.61 19.64
CA ILE A 263 -15.30 4.00 20.06
C ILE A 263 -16.76 4.21 20.48
N ASN A 264 -16.96 4.85 21.63
CA ASN A 264 -18.28 5.22 22.11
C ASN A 264 -18.91 6.27 21.19
N THR A 265 -20.02 5.93 20.56
CA THR A 265 -20.75 6.78 19.60
C THR A 265 -21.42 8.01 20.26
N SER A 266 -21.50 8.05 21.60
CA SER A 266 -22.03 9.21 22.32
C SER A 266 -21.11 10.43 22.28
N ILE A 267 -19.85 10.24 21.89
CA ILE A 267 -18.84 11.30 21.79
C ILE A 267 -18.34 11.37 20.35
N ASN A 268 -18.46 12.53 19.72
CA ASN A 268 -17.84 12.76 18.44
C ASN A 268 -16.35 13.10 18.62
N ILE A 269 -15.50 12.07 18.75
CA ILE A 269 -14.06 12.25 19.01
C ILE A 269 -13.37 13.02 17.88
N LEU A 270 -13.89 13.02 16.66
CA LEU A 270 -13.30 13.71 15.51
C LEU A 270 -13.38 15.25 15.60
N THR A 271 -14.20 15.78 16.52
CA THR A 271 -14.27 17.24 16.81
C THR A 271 -13.27 17.70 17.87
N LEU A 272 -12.61 16.76 18.54
CA LEU A 272 -11.61 17.02 19.58
C LEU A 272 -10.23 17.24 18.97
N THR A 273 -9.34 17.92 19.71
CA THR A 273 -7.91 17.88 19.40
C THR A 273 -7.34 16.48 19.58
N PHE A 274 -6.16 16.20 19.05
CA PHE A 274 -5.54 14.86 19.19
C PHE A 274 -5.31 14.49 20.67
N GLU A 275 -4.83 15.43 21.47
CA GLU A 275 -4.58 15.24 22.89
C GLU A 275 -5.87 14.93 23.69
N GLU A 276 -6.96 15.61 23.39
CA GLU A 276 -8.27 15.35 24.02
C GLU A 276 -8.87 14.02 23.58
N ALA A 277 -8.66 13.63 22.32
CA ALA A 277 -9.17 12.38 21.76
C ALA A 277 -8.34 11.15 22.15
N LEU A 278 -7.05 11.33 22.44
CA LEU A 278 -6.09 10.24 22.68
C LEU A 278 -6.54 9.24 23.75
N PRO A 279 -7.08 9.62 24.92
CA PRO A 279 -7.56 8.66 25.92
C PRO A 279 -8.65 7.72 25.37
N TYR A 280 -9.55 8.21 24.51
CA TYR A 280 -10.61 7.41 23.91
C TYR A 280 -10.02 6.43 22.87
N TRP A 281 -9.07 6.88 22.06
CA TRP A 281 -8.35 6.01 21.12
C TRP A 281 -7.59 4.90 21.85
N VAL A 282 -6.93 5.20 22.98
CA VAL A 282 -6.18 4.21 23.75
C VAL A 282 -7.12 3.17 24.37
N VAL A 283 -8.24 3.58 24.99
CA VAL A 283 -9.21 2.64 25.56
C VAL A 283 -9.80 1.74 24.47
N ALA A 284 -10.20 2.30 23.33
CA ALA A 284 -10.73 1.53 22.20
C ALA A 284 -9.68 0.55 21.64
N PHE A 285 -8.43 0.99 21.54
CA PHE A 285 -7.31 0.14 21.12
C PHE A 285 -7.06 -1.02 22.10
N ASP A 286 -7.05 -0.76 23.42
CA ASP A 286 -6.87 -1.83 24.41
C ASP A 286 -7.98 -2.88 24.36
N ASN A 287 -9.22 -2.47 24.13
CA ASN A 287 -10.34 -3.40 23.90
C ASN A 287 -10.12 -4.26 22.65
N VAL A 288 -9.61 -3.65 21.55
CA VAL A 288 -9.25 -4.41 20.33
C VAL A 288 -8.14 -5.41 20.62
N MET A 289 -7.11 -5.02 21.38
CA MET A 289 -5.98 -5.91 21.71
C MET A 289 -6.42 -7.11 22.53
N GLN A 290 -7.35 -6.93 23.48
CA GLN A 290 -7.95 -8.04 24.26
C GLN A 290 -8.74 -9.00 23.34
N ASN A 291 -9.53 -8.48 22.40
CA ASN A 291 -10.28 -9.29 21.45
C ASN A 291 -9.35 -10.10 20.52
N LEU A 292 -8.30 -9.48 20.00
CA LEU A 292 -7.29 -10.17 19.17
C LEU A 292 -6.58 -11.29 19.93
N GLU A 293 -6.33 -11.11 21.22
CA GLU A 293 -5.74 -12.13 22.09
C GLU A 293 -6.64 -13.35 22.24
N ILE A 294 -7.96 -13.13 22.30
CA ILE A 294 -8.97 -14.21 22.30
C ILE A 294 -9.01 -14.90 20.94
N ASP A 295 -9.05 -14.15 19.85
CA ASP A 295 -9.15 -14.69 18.48
C ASP A 295 -7.95 -15.58 18.10
N LEU A 296 -6.76 -15.29 18.63
CA LEU A 296 -5.57 -16.10 18.43
C LEU A 296 -5.58 -17.44 19.20
N GLY A 297 -6.45 -17.60 20.19
CA GLY A 297 -6.63 -18.86 20.94
C GLY A 297 -5.31 -19.42 21.49
N ASN A 298 -5.00 -20.67 21.11
CA ASN A 298 -3.82 -21.42 21.58
C ASN A 298 -2.57 -21.21 20.72
N PHE A 299 -2.46 -20.14 19.96
CA PHE A 299 -1.23 -19.87 19.21
C PHE A 299 -0.04 -19.71 20.16
N GLN A 300 1.02 -20.52 19.99
CA GLN A 300 2.13 -20.63 20.94
C GLN A 300 2.96 -19.34 21.09
N ASP A 301 3.10 -18.56 20.01
CA ASP A 301 3.82 -17.29 20.01
C ASP A 301 2.86 -16.08 20.14
N LYS A 302 1.65 -16.32 20.70
CA LYS A 302 0.58 -15.32 20.83
C LYS A 302 1.06 -14.02 21.50
N ASP A 303 1.71 -14.15 22.65
CA ASP A 303 2.17 -12.97 23.41
C ASP A 303 3.18 -12.15 22.61
N LEU A 304 4.11 -12.80 21.91
CA LEU A 304 5.06 -12.12 21.03
C LEU A 304 4.34 -11.41 19.87
N PHE A 305 3.37 -12.08 19.26
CA PHE A 305 2.60 -11.53 18.14
C PHE A 305 1.76 -10.32 18.57
N ILE A 306 1.00 -10.45 19.66
CA ILE A 306 0.17 -9.39 20.25
C ILE A 306 1.04 -8.18 20.66
N ASN A 307 2.18 -8.43 21.32
CA ASN A 307 3.08 -7.35 21.72
C ASN A 307 3.65 -6.59 20.50
N ASN A 308 3.95 -7.28 19.40
CA ASN A 308 4.38 -6.60 18.16
C ASN A 308 3.26 -5.72 17.58
N ILE A 309 2.00 -6.20 17.53
CA ILE A 309 0.86 -5.38 17.08
C ILE A 309 0.68 -4.17 18.01
N ARG A 310 0.74 -4.38 19.33
CA ARG A 310 0.61 -3.30 20.32
C ARG A 310 1.65 -2.20 20.12
N MET A 311 2.90 -2.56 19.90
CA MET A 311 3.99 -1.61 19.66
C MET A 311 3.85 -0.91 18.27
N LEU A 312 3.40 -1.64 17.24
CA LEU A 312 3.24 -1.11 15.88
C LEU A 312 2.03 -0.19 15.74
N CYS A 313 0.91 -0.50 16.42
CA CYS A 313 -0.36 0.22 16.27
C CYS A 313 -0.71 1.12 17.44
N TYR A 314 0.20 1.38 18.38
CA TYR A 314 -0.13 2.25 19.53
C TYR A 314 -0.71 3.59 19.04
N PRO A 315 -1.85 4.05 19.59
CA PRO A 315 -2.55 5.23 19.07
C PRO A 315 -1.73 6.53 19.09
N ASP A 316 -0.88 6.71 20.13
CA ASP A 316 0.03 7.85 20.19
C ASP A 316 1.28 7.58 19.36
N PRO A 317 1.53 8.30 18.25
CA PRO A 317 2.71 8.09 17.42
C PRO A 317 4.03 8.38 18.15
N ARG A 318 4.04 9.17 19.25
CA ARG A 318 5.21 9.44 20.08
C ARG A 318 5.69 8.20 20.83
N ASN A 319 4.76 7.29 21.15
CA ASN A 319 5.00 6.03 21.86
C ASN A 319 4.88 4.80 20.96
N ARG A 320 4.74 4.99 19.65
CA ARG A 320 4.69 3.93 18.64
C ARG A 320 6.09 3.48 18.26
N GLY A 321 6.27 2.18 18.04
CA GLY A 321 7.55 1.57 17.72
C GLY A 321 8.01 0.60 18.80
N HIS A 322 9.13 -0.09 18.55
CA HIS A 322 9.60 -1.09 19.50
C HIS A 322 10.16 -0.45 20.78
N ASN A 323 9.70 -0.89 21.96
CA ASN A 323 10.06 -0.31 23.27
C ASN A 323 11.56 -0.14 23.50
N LYS A 324 12.39 -1.10 23.03
CA LYS A 324 13.86 -1.01 23.13
C LYS A 324 14.46 0.07 22.23
N ASN A 325 13.74 0.51 21.19
CA ASN A 325 14.17 1.62 20.34
C ASN A 325 13.75 2.96 20.97
N ILE A 326 12.50 3.04 21.46
CA ILE A 326 11.95 4.25 22.11
C ILE A 326 12.77 4.64 23.34
N ASN A 327 13.18 3.65 24.16
CA ASN A 327 13.96 3.84 25.39
C ASN A 327 15.48 3.89 25.13
N GLY A 328 15.92 3.87 23.89
CA GLY A 328 17.32 3.87 23.48
C GLY A 328 17.70 5.09 22.64
N ASN A 329 18.95 5.15 22.21
CA ASN A 329 19.45 6.22 21.34
C ASN A 329 19.23 5.92 19.83
N GLY A 330 18.28 5.04 19.52
CA GLY A 330 18.02 4.57 18.14
C GLY A 330 16.81 5.23 17.49
N ASN A 331 16.57 4.88 16.20
CA ASN A 331 15.36 5.27 15.50
C ASN A 331 14.15 4.49 16.07
N ASN A 332 13.18 5.20 16.65
CA ASN A 332 11.97 4.64 17.25
C ASN A 332 11.22 3.72 16.29
N PHE A 333 11.17 4.08 15.02
CA PHE A 333 10.42 3.38 13.97
C PHE A 333 11.27 2.36 13.17
N SER A 334 12.43 1.95 13.73
CA SER A 334 13.26 0.90 13.11
C SER A 334 12.50 -0.43 13.00
N MET A 335 12.43 -0.96 11.79
CA MET A 335 11.76 -2.24 11.50
C MET A 335 12.57 -3.48 11.87
N ILE A 336 13.84 -3.34 12.24
CA ILE A 336 14.77 -4.49 12.43
C ILE A 336 14.18 -5.52 13.39
N ARG A 337 13.72 -5.09 14.56
CA ARG A 337 13.19 -5.99 15.60
C ARG A 337 11.87 -6.65 15.20
N PHE A 338 11.03 -5.97 14.44
CA PHE A 338 9.78 -6.52 13.90
C PHE A 338 10.06 -7.57 12.81
N VAL A 339 11.04 -7.31 11.94
CA VAL A 339 11.52 -8.29 10.94
C VAL A 339 12.01 -9.56 11.64
N GLU A 340 12.84 -9.43 12.69
CA GLU A 340 13.35 -10.56 13.46
C GLU A 340 12.23 -11.33 14.18
N ALA A 341 11.29 -10.62 14.80
CA ALA A 341 10.17 -11.23 15.52
C ALA A 341 9.26 -12.03 14.56
N PHE A 342 8.85 -11.44 13.43
CA PHE A 342 8.03 -12.14 12.45
C PHE A 342 8.79 -13.31 11.80
N ASN A 343 10.09 -13.18 11.54
CA ASN A 343 10.90 -14.29 11.04
C ASN A 343 10.97 -15.45 12.03
N LEU A 344 11.20 -15.16 13.32
CA LEU A 344 11.24 -16.17 14.37
C LEU A 344 9.91 -16.95 14.45
N MET A 345 8.79 -16.23 14.50
CA MET A 345 7.46 -16.84 14.56
C MET A 345 7.14 -17.68 13.29
N ALA A 346 7.47 -17.14 12.10
CA ALA A 346 7.28 -17.86 10.84
C ALA A 346 8.11 -19.16 10.81
N SER A 347 9.40 -19.09 11.14
CA SER A 347 10.28 -20.27 11.15
C SER A 347 9.83 -21.35 12.12
N LYS A 348 9.36 -20.96 13.32
CA LYS A 348 8.78 -21.92 14.28
C LYS A 348 7.50 -22.55 13.74
N ALA A 349 6.61 -21.77 13.12
CA ALA A 349 5.36 -22.29 12.55
C ALA A 349 5.64 -23.24 11.38
N GLU A 350 6.57 -22.90 10.49
CA GLU A 350 7.00 -23.75 9.37
C GLU A 350 7.62 -25.10 9.83
N MET A 351 8.41 -25.08 10.92
CA MET A 351 8.97 -26.31 11.49
C MET A 351 7.90 -27.25 12.06
N ARG A 352 6.76 -26.73 12.49
CA ARG A 352 5.64 -27.55 13.02
C ARG A 352 4.79 -28.20 11.93
N LEU A 353 4.91 -27.72 10.69
CA LEU A 353 4.22 -28.32 9.53
C LEU A 353 4.99 -29.47 8.89
N LYS A 354 6.26 -29.62 9.23
CA LYS A 354 7.14 -30.73 8.80
C LYS A 354 7.05 -31.91 9.78
#